data_421794c2a9ed76c2e81bfc0bef14b03a
#
_entry.id   421794c2a9ed76c2e81bfc0bef14b03a
#
_cell.length_a   1.000
_cell.length_b   1.000
_cell.length_c   1.000
_cell.angle_alpha   90.00
_cell.angle_beta   90.00
_cell.angle_gamma   90.00
#
_symmetry.space_group_name_H-M   'P 1'
#
loop_
_entity.id
_entity.type
_entity.pdbx_description
1 polymer ?
#
loop_
_entity_poly.entity_id
_entity_poly.type
_entity_poly.pdbx_seq_one_letter_code
_entity_poly.pdbx_strand_id
1 'polypeptide(L)'
;PTRLVIDRKNVLDKSLSVLNDKAETVVFSENTSNFNNLPQHICEYCHTNNLQSIIVEGGAQTLQHFINANLWDEARVFKGDVMFYEGTKAPLITGSIIHKETLQNDTLTIYTNS
;
A
#
# COMPACT_ATOMS: atom_id res chain seq x y z
N PRO A 1 8.60 -2.26 13.75
CA PRO A 1 7.64 -1.39 13.08
C PRO A 1 6.20 -1.81 13.33
N THR A 2 5.31 -0.84 13.31
CA THR A 2 3.88 -1.10 13.43
C THR A 2 3.34 -1.60 12.10
N ARG A 3 2.52 -2.63 12.13
CA ARG A 3 1.84 -3.15 10.94
C ARG A 3 0.40 -2.69 10.91
N LEU A 4 -0.04 -2.19 9.77
CA LEU A 4 -1.43 -1.82 9.53
C LEU A 4 -2.00 -2.80 8.51
N VAL A 5 -3.09 -3.47 8.87
CA VAL A 5 -3.71 -4.49 8.03
C VAL A 5 -5.12 -4.07 7.69
N ILE A 6 -5.47 -4.15 6.42
CA ILE A 6 -6.83 -3.90 5.95
C ILE A 6 -7.54 -5.25 5.82
N ASP A 7 -8.55 -5.45 6.65
CA ASP A 7 -9.38 -6.66 6.63
C ASP A 7 -10.83 -6.23 6.72
N ARG A 8 -11.41 -5.92 5.57
CA ARG A 8 -12.73 -5.29 5.47
C ARG A 8 -13.80 -6.03 6.26
N LYS A 9 -13.86 -7.33 6.12
CA LYS A 9 -14.89 -8.18 6.74
C LYS A 9 -14.46 -8.76 8.09
N ASN A 10 -13.25 -8.45 8.54
CA ASN A 10 -12.68 -8.97 9.78
C ASN A 10 -12.67 -10.50 9.80
N VAL A 11 -12.23 -11.11 8.71
CA VAL A 11 -12.25 -12.56 8.50
C VAL A 11 -10.87 -13.21 8.49
N LEU A 12 -9.80 -12.45 8.63
CA LEU A 12 -8.44 -12.99 8.63
C LEU A 12 -8.22 -13.88 9.85
N ASP A 13 -7.60 -15.02 9.62
CA ASP A 13 -7.21 -15.92 10.69
C ASP A 13 -6.11 -15.27 11.52
N LYS A 14 -6.33 -15.17 12.82
CA LYS A 14 -5.37 -14.55 13.75
C LYS A 14 -4.08 -15.36 13.92
N SER A 15 -4.04 -16.59 13.43
CA SER A 15 -2.82 -17.40 13.40
C SER A 15 -1.88 -16.99 12.25
N LEU A 16 -2.33 -16.17 11.30
CA LEU A 16 -1.47 -15.69 10.21
C LEU A 16 -0.30 -14.91 10.76
N SER A 17 0.86 -15.06 10.11
CA SER A 17 2.10 -14.42 10.57
C SER A 17 2.01 -12.89 10.62
N VAL A 18 1.19 -12.28 9.77
CA VAL A 18 0.98 -10.81 9.76
C VAL A 18 0.26 -10.33 11.02
N LEU A 19 -0.46 -11.21 11.72
CA LEU A 19 -1.20 -10.91 12.94
C LEU A 19 -0.54 -11.46 14.20
N ASN A 20 0.71 -11.95 14.11
CA ASN A 20 1.42 -12.48 15.25
C ASN A 20 1.95 -11.36 16.15
N ASP A 21 2.43 -11.72 17.35
CA ASP A 21 2.85 -10.77 18.39
C ASP A 21 4.25 -10.18 18.19
N LYS A 22 4.93 -10.48 17.08
CA LYS A 22 6.29 -9.99 16.82
C LYS A 22 6.36 -8.50 16.52
N ALA A 23 5.23 -7.91 16.13
CA ALA A 23 5.12 -6.48 15.89
C ALA A 23 3.72 -6.04 16.28
N GLU A 24 3.59 -4.77 16.67
CA GLU A 24 2.27 -4.19 16.88
C GLU A 24 1.49 -4.23 15.58
N THR A 25 0.29 -4.78 15.61
CA THR A 25 -0.57 -4.90 14.45
C THR A 25 -1.91 -4.23 14.71
N VAL A 26 -2.31 -3.34 13.80
CA VAL A 26 -3.59 -2.65 13.84
C VAL A 26 -4.40 -3.09 12.62
N VAL A 27 -5.62 -3.53 12.84
CA VAL A 27 -6.49 -4.02 11.77
C VAL A 27 -7.59 -3.00 11.51
N PHE A 28 -7.74 -2.60 10.24
CA PHE A 28 -8.83 -1.73 9.79
C PHE A 28 -9.90 -2.59 9.13
N SER A 29 -11.12 -2.55 9.68
CA SER A 29 -12.26 -3.30 9.17
C SER A 29 -13.47 -2.36 9.04
N GLU A 30 -14.55 -2.83 8.43
CA GLU A 30 -15.80 -2.07 8.30
C GLU A 30 -16.37 -1.66 9.66
N ASN A 31 -16.11 -2.46 10.70
CA ASN A 31 -16.60 -2.21 12.05
C ASN A 31 -15.83 -1.11 12.76
N THR A 32 -14.60 -0.83 12.33
CA THR A 32 -13.71 0.11 13.03
C THR A 32 -13.34 1.32 12.18
N SER A 33 -13.64 1.32 10.89
CA SER A 33 -13.20 2.34 9.95
C SER A 33 -14.22 2.61 8.88
N ASN A 34 -14.26 3.84 8.39
CA ASN A 34 -15.07 4.20 7.23
C ASN A 34 -14.28 3.90 5.95
N PHE A 35 -14.67 2.86 5.23
CA PHE A 35 -13.96 2.43 4.03
C PHE A 35 -14.13 3.38 2.84
N ASN A 36 -15.11 4.28 2.87
CA ASN A 36 -15.23 5.30 1.84
C ASN A 36 -14.07 6.29 1.86
N ASN A 37 -13.47 6.49 3.05
CA ASN A 37 -12.34 7.39 3.26
C ASN A 37 -11.17 6.66 3.91
N LEU A 38 -10.95 5.41 3.58
CA LEU A 38 -9.94 4.59 4.25
C LEU A 38 -8.53 5.17 4.17
N PRO A 39 -8.02 5.64 3.00
CA PRO A 39 -6.68 6.25 2.98
C PRO A 39 -6.54 7.43 3.93
N GLN A 40 -7.56 8.29 4.00
CA GLN A 40 -7.57 9.42 4.92
C GLN A 40 -7.56 8.97 6.37
N HIS A 41 -8.35 7.96 6.72
CA HIS A 41 -8.38 7.38 8.07
C HIS A 41 -7.03 6.81 8.48
N ILE A 42 -6.37 6.11 7.58
CA ILE A 42 -5.04 5.55 7.84
C ILE A 42 -4.03 6.66 8.07
N CYS A 43 -4.05 7.71 7.26
CA CYS A 43 -3.16 8.86 7.44
C CYS A 43 -3.41 9.59 8.77
N GLU A 44 -4.67 9.75 9.15
CA GLU A 44 -5.04 10.33 10.44
C GLU A 44 -4.55 9.48 11.61
N TYR A 45 -4.70 8.17 11.50
CA TYR A 45 -4.18 7.23 12.50
C TYR A 45 -2.68 7.38 12.66
N CYS A 46 -1.95 7.44 11.54
CA CYS A 46 -0.49 7.62 11.57
C CYS A 46 -0.12 8.93 12.25
N HIS A 47 -0.81 10.01 11.92
CA HIS A 47 -0.56 11.33 12.52
C HIS A 47 -0.81 11.30 14.04
N THR A 48 -1.94 10.76 14.46
CA THR A 48 -2.31 10.67 15.88
C THR A 48 -1.32 9.83 16.69
N ASN A 49 -0.75 8.81 16.09
CA ASN A 49 0.17 7.89 16.76
C ASN A 49 1.65 8.17 16.48
N ASN A 50 1.96 9.35 15.95
CA ASN A 50 3.34 9.80 15.68
C ASN A 50 4.09 8.89 14.72
N LEU A 51 3.40 8.28 13.78
CA LEU A 51 4.00 7.48 12.71
C LEU A 51 4.29 8.43 11.54
N GLN A 52 5.56 8.68 11.27
CA GLN A 52 5.98 9.71 10.31
C GLN A 52 5.96 9.23 8.87
N SER A 53 6.05 7.93 8.64
CA SER A 53 6.03 7.37 7.29
C SER A 53 5.33 6.04 7.28
N ILE A 54 4.78 5.70 6.12
CA ILE A 54 4.08 4.44 5.91
C ILE A 54 4.44 3.90 4.52
N ILE A 55 4.66 2.60 4.45
CA ILE A 55 4.82 1.89 3.18
C ILE A 55 3.51 1.18 2.89
N VAL A 56 2.89 1.51 1.78
CA VAL A 56 1.66 0.86 1.35
C VAL A 56 2.01 -0.25 0.38
N GLU A 57 1.73 -1.47 0.79
CA GLU A 57 1.91 -2.65 -0.03
C GLU A 57 0.55 -3.34 -0.14
N GLY A 58 0.35 -4.09 -1.16
CA GLY A 58 -0.87 -4.88 -1.25
C GLY A 58 -1.45 -4.92 -2.64
N GLY A 59 -2.72 -5.24 -2.71
CA GLY A 59 -3.40 -5.36 -3.98
C GLY A 59 -3.56 -4.03 -4.70
N ALA A 60 -3.81 -4.12 -6.00
CA ALA A 60 -3.96 -2.95 -6.87
C ALA A 60 -5.06 -2.00 -6.39
N GLN A 61 -6.12 -2.53 -5.80
CA GLN A 61 -7.23 -1.72 -5.31
C GLN A 61 -6.82 -0.79 -4.16
N THR A 62 -6.08 -1.31 -3.19
CA THR A 62 -5.61 -0.51 -2.06
C THR A 62 -4.65 0.58 -2.53
N LEU A 63 -3.70 0.21 -3.39
CA LEU A 63 -2.74 1.16 -3.94
C LEU A 63 -3.47 2.24 -4.74
N GLN A 64 -4.45 1.86 -5.56
CA GLN A 64 -5.21 2.80 -6.38
C GLN A 64 -6.00 3.78 -5.51
N HIS A 65 -6.51 3.34 -4.36
CA HIS A 65 -7.22 4.22 -3.42
C HIS A 65 -6.32 5.34 -2.90
N PHE A 66 -5.08 5.02 -2.52
CA PHE A 66 -4.14 6.05 -2.08
C PHE A 66 -3.73 6.99 -3.22
N ILE A 67 -3.54 6.45 -4.42
CA ILE A 67 -3.20 7.25 -5.60
C ILE A 67 -4.35 8.20 -5.94
N ASN A 68 -5.58 7.70 -6.00
CA ASN A 68 -6.76 8.50 -6.33
C ASN A 68 -7.05 9.58 -5.28
N ALA A 69 -6.74 9.30 -4.02
CA ALA A 69 -6.88 10.28 -2.94
C ALA A 69 -5.74 11.29 -2.89
N ASN A 70 -4.73 11.14 -3.76
CA ASN A 70 -3.53 11.98 -3.79
C ASN A 70 -2.76 11.96 -2.47
N LEU A 71 -2.77 10.80 -1.79
CA LEU A 71 -2.14 10.61 -0.49
C LEU A 71 -0.92 9.70 -0.62
N TRP A 72 0.07 10.15 -1.40
CA TRP A 72 1.32 9.43 -1.58
C TRP A 72 2.44 10.41 -1.93
N ASP A 73 3.66 10.08 -1.57
CA ASP A 73 4.84 10.89 -1.83
C ASP A 73 5.76 10.27 -2.87
N GLU A 74 6.04 8.99 -2.72
CA GLU A 74 6.95 8.26 -3.58
C GLU A 74 6.38 6.89 -3.91
N ALA A 75 6.56 6.45 -5.13
CA ALA A 75 6.19 5.10 -5.56
C ALA A 75 7.36 4.41 -6.23
N ARG A 76 7.61 3.18 -5.84
CA ARG A 76 8.63 2.32 -6.44
C ARG A 76 7.94 1.24 -7.23
N VAL A 77 8.14 1.24 -8.53
CA VAL A 77 7.47 0.32 -9.44
C VAL A 77 8.49 -0.63 -10.03
N PHE A 78 8.31 -1.91 -9.75
CA PHE A 78 9.13 -2.97 -10.31
C PHE A 78 8.39 -3.60 -11.48
N LYS A 79 9.02 -3.63 -12.63
CA LYS A 79 8.46 -4.25 -13.82
C LYS A 79 9.33 -5.42 -14.25
N GLY A 80 8.76 -6.61 -14.24
CA GLY A 80 9.41 -7.81 -14.74
C GLY A 80 9.37 -7.86 -16.25
N ASP A 81 10.18 -8.77 -16.83
CA ASP A 81 10.31 -9.01 -18.27
C ASP A 81 9.21 -9.96 -18.77
N VAL A 82 8.41 -10.56 -17.88
CA VAL A 82 7.34 -11.47 -18.24
C VAL A 82 6.00 -10.75 -18.15
N MET A 83 5.21 -10.84 -19.22
CA MET A 83 3.86 -10.31 -19.25
C MET A 83 2.87 -11.41 -18.92
N PHE A 84 1.94 -11.12 -18.01
CA PHE A 84 0.84 -12.00 -17.70
C PHE A 84 -0.40 -11.53 -18.47
N TYR A 85 -0.98 -12.41 -19.29
CA TYR A 85 -2.19 -12.08 -20.04
C TYR A 85 -3.43 -12.08 -19.15
N GLU A 86 -3.40 -12.84 -18.07
CA GLU A 86 -4.46 -12.92 -17.10
C GLU A 86 -3.90 -12.52 -15.74
N GLY A 87 -4.46 -11.52 -15.12
CA GLY A 87 -4.03 -11.04 -13.83
C GLY A 87 -4.63 -9.68 -13.55
N THR A 88 -4.46 -9.22 -12.33
CA THR A 88 -4.91 -7.90 -11.92
C THR A 88 -4.00 -6.85 -12.50
N LYS A 89 -4.57 -5.86 -13.16
CA LYS A 89 -3.79 -4.73 -13.67
C LYS A 89 -3.13 -3.98 -12.53
N ALA A 90 -1.90 -3.53 -12.75
CA ALA A 90 -1.23 -2.64 -11.83
C ALA A 90 -1.99 -1.31 -11.72
N PRO A 91 -1.91 -0.62 -10.57
CA PRO A 91 -2.51 0.69 -10.43
C PRO A 91 -1.97 1.67 -11.47
N LEU A 92 -2.82 2.61 -11.88
CA LEU A 92 -2.40 3.70 -12.75
C LEU A 92 -1.79 4.79 -11.90
N ILE A 93 -0.54 5.13 -12.16
CA ILE A 93 0.17 6.16 -11.42
C ILE A 93 0.59 7.29 -12.35
N THR A 94 0.43 8.51 -11.90
CA THR A 94 0.89 9.71 -12.59
C THR A 94 1.80 10.47 -11.64
N GLY A 95 2.92 10.90 -12.14
CA GLY A 95 3.90 11.62 -11.33
C GLY A 95 5.18 11.80 -12.13
N SER A 96 6.18 12.36 -11.49
CA SER A 96 7.49 12.58 -12.12
C SER A 96 8.41 11.42 -11.84
N ILE A 97 9.06 10.92 -12.88
CA ILE A 97 10.08 9.87 -12.72
C ILE A 97 11.38 10.54 -12.25
N ILE A 98 11.88 10.11 -11.09
CA ILE A 98 13.14 10.64 -10.54
C ILE A 98 14.29 9.65 -10.66
N HIS A 99 14.01 8.38 -10.90
CA HIS A 99 15.04 7.37 -11.04
C HIS A 99 14.51 6.18 -11.82
N LYS A 100 15.37 5.60 -12.65
CA LYS A 100 15.06 4.38 -13.38
C LYS A 100 16.31 3.51 -13.41
N GLU A 101 16.16 2.24 -13.03
CA GLU A 101 17.28 1.32 -12.90
C GLU A 101 16.90 -0.06 -13.42
N THR A 102 17.83 -0.70 -14.11
CA THR A 102 17.67 -2.07 -14.55
C THR A 102 18.33 -3.01 -13.54
N LEU A 103 17.55 -3.96 -13.01
CA LEU A 103 17.98 -4.95 -12.04
C LEU A 103 17.88 -6.32 -12.68
N GLN A 104 18.96 -6.81 -13.25
CA GLN A 104 18.94 -8.05 -14.05
C GLN A 104 17.87 -7.95 -15.14
N ASN A 105 16.79 -8.74 -15.06
CA ASN A 105 15.71 -8.73 -16.02
C ASN A 105 14.54 -7.81 -15.63
N ASP A 106 14.66 -7.12 -14.49
CA ASP A 106 13.61 -6.26 -13.99
C ASP A 106 14.00 -4.79 -14.11
N THR A 107 13.01 -3.92 -14.14
CA THR A 107 13.22 -2.49 -14.12
C THR A 107 12.56 -1.90 -12.89
N LEU A 108 13.32 -1.08 -12.15
CA LEU A 108 12.78 -0.28 -11.05
C LEU A 108 12.61 1.15 -11.53
N THR A 109 11.42 1.69 -11.38
CA THR A 109 11.14 3.10 -11.65
C THR A 109 10.63 3.74 -10.38
N ILE A 110 11.19 4.89 -10.02
CA ILE A 110 10.78 5.64 -8.84
C ILE A 110 10.07 6.91 -9.29
N TYR A 111 8.84 7.08 -8.83
CA TYR A 111 8.00 8.25 -9.11
C TYR A 111 7.85 9.10 -7.86
N THR A 112 7.73 10.41 -8.05
CA THR A 112 7.27 11.32 -6.99
C THR A 112 5.93 11.91 -7.38
N ASN A 113 5.12 12.22 -6.38
CA ASN A 113 3.80 12.83 -6.55
C ASN A 113 3.94 14.35 -6.66
N SER A 114 4.60 14.78 -7.69
CA SER A 114 4.78 16.24 -7.86
C SER A 114 4.97 16.63 -9.31
#